data_9b6740d58e313d76c7801a5b4b5a30c0
#
_entry.id   9b6740d58e313d76c7801a5b4b5a30c0
#
_cell.length_a   1.000
_cell.length_b   1.000
_cell.length_c   1.000
_cell.angle_alpha   90.00
_cell.angle_beta   90.00
_cell.angle_gamma   90.00
#
_symmetry.space_group_name_H-M   'P 1'
#
loop_
_entity.id
_entity.type
_entity.pdbx_description
1 polymer ?
#
loop_
_entity_poly.entity_id
_entity_poly.type
_entity_poly.pdbx_seq_one_letter_code
_entity_poly.pdbx_strand_id
1 'polypeptide(L)'
;MRDTPAEATKLSELSSHQKKSGLAAWLGWFFDGLDLHLYTLVATVFVAELLMVKDTDPDVGRYGSYIQAAFLLGWALGGAFFGIIGDRLGRSRTLVLTILTYALFTGLSFFAENWWQLMIFRFLAALGIGGEWAVGASLLSETWPKKWRPWIAAVLQCAVNFGILAAIAGVFLLQKVPGYEPRWVFLIGVLPAFVTLWIRKEVPETDEWSAEKGKQAAPSMMGLFGRDIRRTTFIASTICAISLTGHWCFMFWQQAFIRSHPEVIA
;
A
#
# COMPACT_ATOMS: atom_id res chain seq x y z
N MET A 1 -24.65 -1.38 -34.01
CA MET A 1 -24.80 -1.52 -32.54
C MET A 1 -23.95 -2.72 -32.15
N ARG A 2 -22.83 -2.52 -31.47
CA ARG A 2 -22.10 -3.66 -30.87
C ARG A 2 -22.86 -3.99 -29.59
N ASP A 3 -23.38 -5.20 -29.53
CA ASP A 3 -23.98 -5.73 -28.30
C ASP A 3 -22.97 -5.58 -27.17
N THR A 4 -23.23 -4.66 -26.26
CA THR A 4 -22.47 -4.56 -25.01
C THR A 4 -22.70 -5.88 -24.27
N PRO A 5 -21.64 -6.63 -23.92
CA PRO A 5 -21.82 -7.88 -23.18
C PRO A 5 -22.64 -7.57 -21.93
N ALA A 6 -23.67 -8.39 -21.67
CA ALA A 6 -24.51 -8.22 -20.50
C ALA A 6 -23.62 -8.13 -19.24
N GLU A 7 -23.73 -7.04 -18.47
CA GLU A 7 -22.96 -6.88 -17.23
C GLU A 7 -23.26 -8.06 -16.30
N ALA A 8 -22.22 -8.73 -15.79
CA ALA A 8 -22.35 -9.87 -14.88
C ALA A 8 -23.27 -9.52 -13.71
N THR A 9 -24.39 -10.20 -13.59
CA THR A 9 -25.39 -9.96 -12.54
C THR A 9 -25.07 -10.72 -11.27
N LYS A 10 -24.33 -11.84 -11.38
CA LYS A 10 -23.87 -12.71 -10.27
C LYS A 10 -22.34 -12.76 -10.25
N LEU A 11 -21.76 -12.94 -9.06
CA LEU A 11 -20.31 -13.11 -8.90
C LEU A 11 -19.75 -14.34 -9.65
N SER A 12 -20.57 -15.38 -9.84
CA SER A 12 -20.19 -16.57 -10.60
C SER A 12 -19.96 -16.28 -12.09
N GLU A 13 -20.61 -15.27 -12.63
CA GLU A 13 -20.56 -14.86 -14.04
C GLU A 13 -19.35 -13.98 -14.36
N LEU A 14 -18.57 -13.56 -13.34
CA LEU A 14 -17.35 -12.81 -13.55
C LEU A 14 -16.34 -13.61 -14.39
N SER A 15 -15.73 -12.95 -15.36
CA SER A 15 -14.72 -13.55 -16.22
C SER A 15 -13.47 -13.96 -15.42
N SER A 16 -12.68 -14.88 -16.00
CA SER A 16 -11.40 -15.27 -15.42
C SER A 16 -10.46 -14.06 -15.21
N HIS A 17 -10.46 -13.11 -16.15
CA HIS A 17 -9.69 -11.86 -16.04
C HIS A 17 -10.13 -11.01 -14.84
N GLN A 18 -11.44 -10.80 -14.67
CA GLN A 18 -11.99 -10.06 -13.53
C GLN A 18 -11.64 -10.72 -12.18
N LYS A 19 -11.73 -12.02 -12.07
CA LYS A 19 -11.35 -12.77 -10.87
C LYS A 19 -9.85 -12.65 -10.58
N LYS A 20 -9.00 -12.79 -11.60
CA LYS A 20 -7.53 -12.69 -11.45
C LYS A 20 -7.09 -11.28 -11.11
N SER A 21 -7.67 -10.23 -11.75
CA SER A 21 -7.38 -8.84 -11.40
C SER A 21 -7.81 -8.50 -9.98
N GLY A 22 -8.98 -9.01 -9.54
CA GLY A 22 -9.45 -8.87 -8.17
C GLY A 22 -8.53 -9.53 -7.16
N LEU A 23 -8.07 -10.76 -7.45
CA LEU A 23 -7.13 -11.47 -6.57
C LEU A 23 -5.75 -10.78 -6.54
N ALA A 24 -5.26 -10.29 -7.67
CA ALA A 24 -3.99 -9.56 -7.72
C ALA A 24 -4.01 -8.30 -6.86
N ALA A 25 -5.07 -7.48 -6.99
CA ALA A 25 -5.23 -6.30 -6.16
C ALA A 25 -5.44 -6.66 -4.68
N TRP A 26 -6.18 -7.74 -4.38
CA TRP A 26 -6.39 -8.20 -3.01
C TRP A 26 -5.08 -8.65 -2.35
N LEU A 27 -4.25 -9.41 -3.06
CA LEU A 27 -2.94 -9.84 -2.57
C LEU A 27 -2.01 -8.64 -2.33
N GLY A 28 -2.03 -7.65 -3.22
CA GLY A 28 -1.27 -6.44 -3.03
C GLY A 28 -1.66 -5.73 -1.73
N TRP A 29 -2.93 -5.40 -1.55
CA TRP A 29 -3.41 -4.73 -0.34
C TRP A 29 -3.21 -5.56 0.93
N PHE A 30 -3.24 -6.89 0.83
CA PHE A 30 -2.85 -7.77 1.92
C PHE A 30 -1.38 -7.56 2.31
N PHE A 31 -0.49 -7.51 1.33
CA PHE A 31 0.93 -7.29 1.57
C PHE A 31 1.27 -5.87 1.99
N ASP A 32 0.50 -4.87 1.55
CA ASP A 32 0.61 -3.49 2.06
C ASP A 32 0.31 -3.44 3.55
N GLY A 33 -0.80 -4.08 3.98
CA GLY A 33 -1.15 -4.19 5.39
C GLY A 33 -0.09 -4.92 6.22
N LEU A 34 0.50 -5.95 5.63
CA LEU A 34 1.59 -6.71 6.24
C LEU A 34 2.85 -5.83 6.40
N ASP A 35 3.36 -5.22 5.32
CA ASP A 35 4.60 -4.43 5.33
C ASP A 35 4.53 -3.23 6.28
N LEU A 36 3.41 -2.48 6.21
CA LEU A 36 3.19 -1.34 7.08
C LEU A 36 3.34 -1.70 8.56
N HIS A 37 2.82 -2.87 8.95
CA HIS A 37 2.79 -3.28 10.35
C HIS A 37 4.04 -4.05 10.77
N LEU A 38 4.77 -4.71 9.86
CA LEU A 38 6.06 -5.33 10.19
C LEU A 38 7.01 -4.30 10.82
N TYR A 39 7.17 -3.13 10.18
CA TYR A 39 7.99 -2.05 10.75
C TYR A 39 7.43 -1.54 12.07
N THR A 40 6.14 -1.21 12.12
CA THR A 40 5.51 -0.62 13.31
C THR A 40 5.67 -1.50 14.56
N LEU A 41 5.61 -2.83 14.40
CA LEU A 41 5.75 -3.78 15.50
C LEU A 41 7.16 -3.83 16.10
N VAL A 42 8.20 -3.51 15.33
CA VAL A 42 9.60 -3.57 15.78
C VAL A 42 10.28 -2.20 15.83
N ALA A 43 9.61 -1.13 15.41
CA ALA A 43 10.18 0.19 15.22
C ALA A 43 10.96 0.68 16.44
N THR A 44 10.39 0.61 17.64
CA THR A 44 11.02 1.10 18.88
C THR A 44 12.34 0.38 19.15
N VAL A 45 12.32 -0.97 19.12
CA VAL A 45 13.50 -1.77 19.44
C VAL A 45 14.56 -1.65 18.34
N PHE A 46 14.14 -1.64 17.07
CA PHE A 46 15.09 -1.56 15.96
C PHE A 46 15.71 -0.17 15.82
N VAL A 47 14.96 0.92 16.05
CA VAL A 47 15.53 2.27 16.07
C VAL A 47 16.49 2.46 17.25
N ALA A 48 16.17 1.92 18.42
CA ALA A 48 17.07 1.94 19.58
C ALA A 48 18.40 1.20 19.28
N GLU A 49 18.32 0.05 18.59
CA GLU A 49 19.51 -0.70 18.14
C GLU A 49 20.36 0.14 17.17
N LEU A 50 19.76 0.78 16.17
CA LEU A 50 20.46 1.61 15.18
C LEU A 50 21.08 2.89 15.80
N LEU A 51 20.53 3.39 16.90
CA LEU A 51 21.05 4.52 17.66
C LEU A 51 22.04 4.11 18.75
N MET A 52 22.17 2.79 19.05
CA MET A 52 22.97 2.25 20.15
C MET A 52 22.56 2.81 21.53
N VAL A 53 21.25 3.00 21.73
CA VAL A 53 20.66 3.51 22.99
C VAL A 53 19.61 2.54 23.52
N LYS A 54 19.09 2.81 24.73
CA LYS A 54 17.97 2.03 25.27
C LYS A 54 16.67 2.39 24.56
N ASP A 55 15.74 1.45 24.47
CA ASP A 55 14.41 1.62 23.87
C ASP A 55 13.56 2.72 24.53
N THR A 56 13.89 3.08 25.79
CA THR A 56 13.26 4.15 26.56
C THR A 56 13.87 5.53 26.31
N ASP A 57 14.93 5.63 25.49
CA ASP A 57 15.58 6.91 25.20
C ASP A 57 14.65 7.80 24.36
N PRO A 58 14.49 9.09 24.70
CA PRO A 58 13.66 10.04 23.95
C PRO A 58 14.03 10.17 22.47
N ASP A 59 15.28 9.96 22.11
CA ASP A 59 15.74 10.00 20.72
C ASP A 59 15.14 8.87 19.87
N VAL A 60 14.80 7.74 20.46
CA VAL A 60 14.10 6.64 19.74
C VAL A 60 12.77 7.12 19.17
N GLY A 61 11.98 7.81 19.98
CA GLY A 61 10.71 8.40 19.55
C GLY A 61 10.91 9.51 18.49
N ARG A 62 11.94 10.33 18.66
CA ARG A 62 12.27 11.43 17.73
C ARG A 62 12.67 10.91 16.35
N TYR A 63 13.63 10.01 16.26
CA TYR A 63 14.11 9.46 15.00
C TYR A 63 13.10 8.49 14.38
N GLY A 64 12.35 7.74 15.21
CA GLY A 64 11.21 6.95 14.75
C GLY A 64 10.15 7.81 14.06
N SER A 65 9.88 9.02 14.59
CA SER A 65 8.95 9.97 13.97
C SER A 65 9.46 10.50 12.63
N TYR A 66 10.75 10.72 12.46
CA TYR A 66 11.33 11.12 11.16
C TYR A 66 11.19 10.02 10.13
N ILE A 67 11.44 8.76 10.50
CA ILE A 67 11.26 7.61 9.61
C ILE A 67 9.79 7.48 9.20
N GLN A 68 8.87 7.63 10.15
CA GLN A 68 7.44 7.55 9.88
C GLN A 68 6.95 8.70 9.00
N ALA A 69 7.44 9.93 9.21
CA ALA A 69 7.11 11.08 8.36
C ALA A 69 7.62 10.87 6.93
N ALA A 70 8.86 10.38 6.76
CA ALA A 70 9.40 10.03 5.46
C ALA A 70 8.58 8.95 4.76
N PHE A 71 8.14 7.92 5.50
CA PHE A 71 7.25 6.88 5.00
C PHE A 71 5.93 7.47 4.48
N LEU A 72 5.26 8.32 5.25
CA LEU A 72 4.00 8.94 4.83
C LEU A 72 4.17 9.84 3.60
N LEU A 73 5.28 10.58 3.52
CA LEU A 73 5.61 11.37 2.34
C LEU A 73 5.85 10.49 1.12
N GLY A 74 6.58 9.38 1.28
CA GLY A 74 6.79 8.40 0.22
C GLY A 74 5.46 7.81 -0.27
N TRP A 75 4.57 7.46 0.65
CA TRP A 75 3.24 6.93 0.33
C TRP A 75 2.41 7.92 -0.50
N ALA A 76 2.35 9.18 -0.07
CA ALA A 76 1.63 10.22 -0.79
C ALA A 76 2.20 10.48 -2.21
N LEU A 77 3.52 10.57 -2.32
CA LEU A 77 4.19 10.79 -3.61
C LEU A 77 4.11 9.57 -4.53
N GLY A 78 4.11 8.36 -3.95
CA GLY A 78 4.04 7.11 -4.68
C GLY A 78 2.77 6.97 -5.50
N GLY A 79 1.62 7.34 -4.92
CA GLY A 79 0.34 7.35 -5.62
C GLY A 79 0.35 8.23 -6.87
N ALA A 80 0.91 9.43 -6.77
CA ALA A 80 1.04 10.35 -7.89
C ALA A 80 2.05 9.84 -8.94
N PHE A 81 3.22 9.39 -8.50
CA PHE A 81 4.30 8.93 -9.37
C PHE A 81 3.92 7.68 -10.16
N PHE A 82 3.49 6.63 -9.47
CA PHE A 82 3.11 5.38 -10.13
C PHE A 82 1.74 5.46 -10.83
N GLY A 83 0.85 6.38 -10.43
CA GLY A 83 -0.36 6.67 -11.19
C GLY A 83 -0.03 7.08 -12.63
N ILE A 84 0.91 8.03 -12.81
CA ILE A 84 1.37 8.45 -14.14
C ILE A 84 2.06 7.30 -14.89
N ILE A 85 2.86 6.50 -14.20
CA ILE A 85 3.51 5.33 -14.80
C ILE A 85 2.46 4.32 -15.26
N GLY A 86 1.41 4.09 -14.46
CA GLY A 86 0.29 3.21 -14.79
C GLY A 86 -0.48 3.63 -16.04
N ASP A 87 -0.63 4.93 -16.25
CA ASP A 87 -1.23 5.47 -17.47
C ASP A 87 -0.35 5.20 -18.71
N ARG A 88 0.96 5.21 -18.57
CA ARG A 88 1.92 5.03 -19.67
C ARG A 88 2.28 3.56 -19.96
N LEU A 89 2.58 2.79 -18.93
CA LEU A 89 3.08 1.41 -19.05
C LEU A 89 1.96 0.36 -19.01
N GLY A 90 0.79 0.72 -18.48
CA GLY A 90 -0.32 -0.20 -18.23
C GLY A 90 -0.48 -0.52 -16.75
N ARG A 91 -1.67 -0.97 -16.40
CA ARG A 91 -2.06 -1.20 -14.99
C ARG A 91 -1.35 -2.42 -14.40
N SER A 92 -1.37 -3.54 -15.13
CA SER A 92 -0.76 -4.79 -14.66
C SER A 92 0.77 -4.69 -14.50
N ARG A 93 1.45 -4.07 -15.48
CA ARG A 93 2.91 -3.89 -15.43
C ARG A 93 3.33 -2.96 -14.29
N THR A 94 2.57 -1.88 -14.09
CA THR A 94 2.87 -0.92 -13.02
C THR A 94 2.59 -1.53 -11.66
N LEU A 95 1.54 -2.36 -11.51
CA LEU A 95 1.29 -3.12 -10.29
C LEU A 95 2.47 -4.03 -9.93
N VAL A 96 3.05 -4.74 -10.91
CA VAL A 96 4.27 -5.53 -10.71
C VAL A 96 5.44 -4.65 -10.25
N LEU A 97 5.61 -3.48 -10.88
CA LEU A 97 6.71 -2.57 -10.55
C LEU A 97 6.57 -2.00 -9.13
N THR A 98 5.37 -1.63 -8.71
CA THR A 98 5.10 -1.12 -7.35
C THR A 98 5.40 -2.17 -6.30
N ILE A 99 4.94 -3.43 -6.50
CA ILE A 99 5.18 -4.53 -5.58
C ILE A 99 6.68 -4.84 -5.49
N LEU A 100 7.39 -4.89 -6.62
CA LEU A 100 8.84 -5.10 -6.61
C LEU A 100 9.58 -3.97 -5.90
N THR A 101 9.13 -2.72 -6.07
CA THR A 101 9.75 -1.56 -5.42
C THR A 101 9.64 -1.69 -3.90
N TYR A 102 8.44 -1.89 -3.35
CA TYR A 102 8.34 -1.97 -1.90
C TYR A 102 8.98 -3.23 -1.33
N ALA A 103 8.85 -4.39 -1.98
CA ALA A 103 9.46 -5.62 -1.52
C ALA A 103 11.01 -5.52 -1.48
N LEU A 104 11.60 -4.89 -2.50
CA LEU A 104 13.04 -4.64 -2.55
C LEU A 104 13.50 -3.75 -1.39
N PHE A 105 12.87 -2.58 -1.20
CA PHE A 105 13.31 -1.63 -0.19
C PHE A 105 12.95 -2.06 1.23
N THR A 106 11.88 -2.83 1.42
CA THR A 106 11.62 -3.50 2.69
C THR A 106 12.68 -4.55 2.97
N GLY A 107 13.06 -5.37 1.99
CA GLY A 107 14.17 -6.32 2.14
C GLY A 107 15.50 -5.61 2.44
N LEU A 108 15.79 -4.48 1.79
CA LEU A 108 16.98 -3.68 2.07
C LEU A 108 16.98 -3.07 3.49
N SER A 109 15.82 -2.86 4.09
CA SER A 109 15.72 -2.40 5.47
C SER A 109 16.34 -3.38 6.47
N PHE A 110 16.44 -4.67 6.13
CA PHE A 110 17.17 -5.67 6.91
C PHE A 110 18.65 -5.32 7.08
N PHE A 111 19.27 -4.71 6.05
CA PHE A 111 20.69 -4.34 6.04
C PHE A 111 20.96 -2.92 6.55
N ALA A 112 19.96 -2.22 7.07
CA ALA A 112 20.16 -0.88 7.61
C ALA A 112 21.08 -0.96 8.84
N GLU A 113 22.14 -0.15 8.82
CA GLU A 113 23.11 0.04 9.91
C GLU A 113 22.92 1.35 10.66
N ASN A 114 22.16 2.28 10.04
CA ASN A 114 21.92 3.62 10.56
C ASN A 114 20.44 4.00 10.36
N TRP A 115 19.91 4.84 11.25
CA TRP A 115 18.54 5.31 11.20
C TRP A 115 18.16 6.02 9.88
N TRP A 116 19.11 6.79 9.30
CA TRP A 116 18.89 7.50 8.03
C TRP A 116 18.82 6.54 6.82
N GLN A 117 19.58 5.43 6.81
CA GLN A 117 19.44 4.37 5.79
C GLN A 117 18.06 3.74 5.88
N LEU A 118 17.62 3.39 7.10
CA LEU A 118 16.28 2.87 7.33
C LEU A 118 15.21 3.87 6.85
N MET A 119 15.38 5.15 7.15
CA MET A 119 14.47 6.21 6.69
C MET A 119 14.35 6.26 5.17
N ILE A 120 15.48 6.21 4.46
CA ILE A 120 15.50 6.20 2.99
C ILE A 120 14.81 4.93 2.44
N PHE A 121 15.14 3.76 2.99
CA PHE A 121 14.55 2.51 2.53
C PHE A 121 13.04 2.49 2.79
N ARG A 122 12.57 2.94 3.94
CA ARG A 122 11.14 3.05 4.26
C ARG A 122 10.42 4.08 3.38
N PHE A 123 11.05 5.21 3.06
CA PHE A 123 10.51 6.16 2.08
C PHE A 123 10.34 5.54 0.70
N LEU A 124 11.35 4.82 0.19
CA LEU A 124 11.31 4.18 -1.12
C LEU A 124 10.34 2.99 -1.16
N ALA A 125 10.24 2.21 -0.08
CA ALA A 125 9.22 1.19 0.05
C ALA A 125 7.82 1.81 0.00
N ALA A 126 7.60 2.89 0.73
CA ALA A 126 6.32 3.60 0.77
C ALA A 126 5.91 4.19 -0.59
N LEU A 127 6.86 4.60 -1.45
CA LEU A 127 6.56 4.97 -2.84
C LEU A 127 5.88 3.81 -3.59
N GLY A 128 6.38 2.59 -3.42
CA GLY A 128 5.78 1.39 -4.01
C GLY A 128 4.35 1.16 -3.50
N ILE A 129 4.16 1.18 -2.18
CA ILE A 129 2.86 0.97 -1.51
C ILE A 129 1.83 2.01 -2.01
N GLY A 130 2.20 3.31 -2.01
CA GLY A 130 1.30 4.36 -2.48
C GLY A 130 0.92 4.19 -3.96
N GLY A 131 1.88 3.76 -4.78
CA GLY A 131 1.66 3.45 -6.18
C GLY A 131 0.71 2.29 -6.39
N GLU A 132 0.81 1.26 -5.57
CA GLU A 132 -0.04 0.08 -5.65
C GLU A 132 -1.52 0.43 -5.42
N TRP A 133 -1.82 1.27 -4.45
CA TRP A 133 -3.19 1.73 -4.18
C TRP A 133 -3.80 2.44 -5.39
N ALA A 134 -3.05 3.34 -6.03
CA ALA A 134 -3.52 4.07 -7.20
C ALA A 134 -3.75 3.14 -8.40
N VAL A 135 -2.79 2.26 -8.68
CA VAL A 135 -2.81 1.36 -9.83
C VAL A 135 -3.80 0.22 -9.64
N GLY A 136 -3.87 -0.37 -8.44
CA GLY A 136 -4.81 -1.44 -8.09
C GLY A 136 -6.27 -0.97 -8.16
N ALA A 137 -6.56 0.23 -7.63
CA ALA A 137 -7.88 0.82 -7.75
C ALA A 137 -8.27 1.09 -9.21
N SER A 138 -7.35 1.59 -10.05
CA SER A 138 -7.56 1.80 -11.48
C SER A 138 -7.81 0.47 -12.20
N LEU A 139 -6.97 -0.55 -11.96
CA LEU A 139 -7.13 -1.89 -12.53
C LEU A 139 -8.53 -2.45 -12.26
N LEU A 140 -9.02 -2.33 -11.03
CA LEU A 140 -10.35 -2.82 -10.68
C LEU A 140 -11.48 -1.98 -11.26
N SER A 141 -11.32 -0.65 -11.28
CA SER A 141 -12.33 0.23 -11.87
C SER A 141 -12.50 0.02 -13.37
N GLU A 142 -11.44 -0.38 -14.07
CA GLU A 142 -11.44 -0.67 -15.51
C GLU A 142 -11.91 -2.11 -15.82
N THR A 143 -11.63 -3.09 -14.94
CA THR A 143 -11.94 -4.51 -15.22
C THR A 143 -13.25 -4.99 -14.63
N TRP A 144 -13.70 -4.43 -13.50
CA TRP A 144 -14.88 -4.91 -12.80
C TRP A 144 -16.15 -4.16 -13.20
N PRO A 145 -17.31 -4.88 -13.33
CA PRO A 145 -18.61 -4.28 -13.62
C PRO A 145 -18.97 -3.22 -12.56
N LYS A 146 -19.58 -2.11 -12.99
CA LYS A 146 -19.95 -0.99 -12.09
C LYS A 146 -20.73 -1.43 -10.86
N LYS A 147 -21.65 -2.39 -11.04
CA LYS A 147 -22.46 -2.97 -9.98
C LYS A 147 -21.64 -3.59 -8.84
N TRP A 148 -20.48 -4.19 -9.15
CA TRP A 148 -19.67 -4.93 -8.20
C TRP A 148 -18.48 -4.11 -7.62
N ARG A 149 -18.24 -2.90 -8.12
CA ARG A 149 -17.14 -2.04 -7.65
C ARG A 149 -17.22 -1.72 -6.14
N PRO A 150 -18.40 -1.37 -5.56
CA PRO A 150 -18.47 -1.14 -4.11
C PRO A 150 -18.16 -2.40 -3.29
N TRP A 151 -18.62 -3.57 -3.77
CA TRP A 151 -18.35 -4.84 -3.09
C TRP A 151 -16.87 -5.21 -3.12
N ILE A 152 -16.22 -5.15 -4.28
CA ILE A 152 -14.79 -5.48 -4.36
C ILE A 152 -13.94 -4.47 -3.57
N ALA A 153 -14.30 -3.20 -3.53
CA ALA A 153 -13.62 -2.20 -2.71
C ALA A 153 -13.67 -2.57 -1.22
N ALA A 154 -14.82 -3.04 -0.72
CA ALA A 154 -14.95 -3.51 0.66
C ALA A 154 -14.09 -4.78 0.91
N VAL A 155 -14.08 -5.72 -0.04
CA VAL A 155 -13.24 -6.93 0.03
C VAL A 155 -11.76 -6.60 0.04
N LEU A 156 -11.32 -5.62 -0.75
CA LEU A 156 -9.93 -5.14 -0.71
C LEU A 156 -9.57 -4.55 0.64
N GLN A 157 -10.45 -3.77 1.24
CA GLN A 157 -10.19 -3.19 2.56
C GLN A 157 -10.05 -4.28 3.64
N CYS A 158 -10.75 -5.41 3.52
CA CYS A 158 -10.52 -6.56 4.39
C CYS A 158 -9.12 -7.15 4.23
N ALA A 159 -8.52 -7.12 3.03
CA ALA A 159 -7.19 -7.66 2.78
C ALA A 159 -6.13 -7.00 3.66
N VAL A 160 -6.18 -5.66 3.83
CA VAL A 160 -5.27 -4.92 4.73
C VAL A 160 -5.30 -5.49 6.14
N ASN A 161 -6.50 -5.76 6.68
CA ASN A 161 -6.64 -6.30 8.03
C ASN A 161 -6.08 -7.72 8.16
N PHE A 162 -6.26 -8.57 7.14
CA PHE A 162 -5.61 -9.88 7.11
C PHE A 162 -4.08 -9.75 7.03
N GLY A 163 -3.56 -8.76 6.29
CA GLY A 163 -2.15 -8.44 6.27
C GLY A 163 -1.61 -8.05 7.64
N ILE A 164 -2.34 -7.22 8.38
CA ILE A 164 -2.00 -6.86 9.77
C ILE A 164 -1.91 -8.10 10.66
N LEU A 165 -2.91 -8.97 10.61
CA LEU A 165 -2.92 -10.22 11.38
C LEU A 165 -1.74 -11.13 11.00
N ALA A 166 -1.41 -11.21 9.71
CA ALA A 166 -0.26 -11.97 9.24
C ALA A 166 1.06 -11.37 9.73
N ALA A 167 1.20 -10.03 9.78
CA ALA A 167 2.37 -9.36 10.35
C ALA A 167 2.54 -9.71 11.84
N ILE A 168 1.48 -9.61 12.62
CA ILE A 168 1.50 -9.94 14.04
C ILE A 168 1.91 -11.41 14.24
N ALA A 169 1.28 -12.32 13.49
CA ALA A 169 1.61 -13.75 13.56
C ALA A 169 3.06 -14.03 13.14
N GLY A 170 3.53 -13.38 12.07
CA GLY A 170 4.90 -13.51 11.57
C GLY A 170 5.93 -13.05 12.61
N VAL A 171 5.75 -11.88 13.21
CA VAL A 171 6.62 -11.35 14.27
C VAL A 171 6.59 -12.29 15.50
N PHE A 172 5.41 -12.74 15.92
CA PHE A 172 5.27 -13.67 17.07
C PHE A 172 6.00 -15.00 16.83
N LEU A 173 5.97 -15.51 15.60
CA LEU A 173 6.69 -16.75 15.26
C LEU A 173 8.20 -16.51 15.20
N LEU A 174 8.65 -15.40 14.64
CA LEU A 174 10.08 -15.06 14.58
C LEU A 174 10.68 -14.87 15.97
N GLN A 175 9.95 -14.26 16.91
CA GLN A 175 10.41 -14.09 18.30
C GLN A 175 10.68 -15.41 19.03
N LYS A 176 10.14 -16.54 18.56
CA LYS A 176 10.43 -17.88 19.12
C LYS A 176 11.72 -18.48 18.57
N VAL A 177 12.32 -17.89 17.53
CA VAL A 177 13.56 -18.40 16.94
C VAL A 177 14.73 -17.97 17.82
N PRO A 178 15.61 -18.90 18.25
CA PRO A 178 16.81 -18.55 19.01
C PRO A 178 17.70 -17.57 18.20
N GLY A 179 18.14 -16.49 18.85
CA GLY A 179 18.96 -15.47 18.21
C GLY A 179 18.16 -14.47 17.34
N TYR A 180 16.84 -14.40 17.53
CA TYR A 180 16.00 -13.44 16.81
C TYR A 180 16.50 -12.01 17.01
N GLU A 181 16.60 -11.28 15.90
CA GLU A 181 16.85 -9.84 15.85
C GLU A 181 15.66 -9.11 15.20
N PRO A 182 15.33 -7.87 15.63
CA PRO A 182 14.18 -7.13 15.10
C PRO A 182 14.19 -6.96 13.57
N ARG A 183 15.37 -6.86 12.96
CA ARG A 183 15.55 -6.72 11.51
C ARG A 183 15.02 -7.90 10.69
N TRP A 184 14.91 -9.10 11.27
CA TRP A 184 14.44 -10.30 10.54
C TRP A 184 13.02 -10.18 10.01
N VAL A 185 12.21 -9.31 10.59
CA VAL A 185 10.84 -9.07 10.10
C VAL A 185 10.81 -8.56 8.67
N PHE A 186 11.84 -7.82 8.24
CA PHE A 186 11.91 -7.28 6.89
C PHE A 186 12.09 -8.36 5.81
N LEU A 187 12.58 -9.55 6.18
CA LEU A 187 12.67 -10.69 5.26
C LEU A 187 11.28 -11.22 4.89
N ILE A 188 10.30 -11.11 5.80
CA ILE A 188 8.90 -11.43 5.49
C ILE A 188 8.37 -10.48 4.40
N GLY A 189 8.77 -9.21 4.45
CA GLY A 189 8.39 -8.17 3.47
C GLY A 189 8.92 -8.41 2.05
N VAL A 190 9.79 -9.41 1.83
CA VAL A 190 10.23 -9.80 0.48
C VAL A 190 9.24 -10.78 -0.19
N LEU A 191 8.41 -11.47 0.58
CA LEU A 191 7.47 -12.47 0.06
C LEU A 191 6.57 -11.95 -1.08
N PRO A 192 6.08 -10.70 -1.05
CA PRO A 192 5.28 -10.15 -2.15
C PRO A 192 5.95 -10.20 -3.52
N ALA A 193 7.28 -10.14 -3.58
CA ALA A 193 8.00 -10.21 -4.85
C ALA A 193 7.70 -11.50 -5.63
N PHE A 194 7.42 -12.60 -4.96
CA PHE A 194 7.05 -13.86 -5.63
C PHE A 194 5.67 -13.79 -6.29
N VAL A 195 4.75 -13.00 -5.75
CA VAL A 195 3.41 -12.79 -6.31
C VAL A 195 3.47 -12.06 -7.65
N THR A 196 4.47 -11.20 -7.84
CA THR A 196 4.65 -10.48 -9.11
C THR A 196 4.86 -11.40 -10.30
N LEU A 197 5.51 -12.55 -10.09
CA LEU A 197 5.72 -13.56 -11.14
C LEU A 197 4.37 -14.13 -11.62
N TRP A 198 3.45 -14.35 -10.70
CA TRP A 198 2.10 -14.80 -11.02
C TRP A 198 1.28 -13.69 -11.69
N ILE A 199 1.30 -12.46 -11.16
CA ILE A 199 0.58 -11.31 -11.74
C ILE A 199 1.03 -11.09 -13.18
N ARG A 200 2.33 -11.07 -13.44
CA ARG A 200 2.89 -10.85 -14.77
C ARG A 200 2.40 -11.89 -15.79
N LYS A 201 2.20 -13.14 -15.36
CA LYS A 201 1.77 -14.25 -16.22
C LYS A 201 0.25 -14.26 -16.44
N GLU A 202 -0.51 -13.98 -15.40
CA GLU A 202 -1.93 -14.31 -15.34
C GLU A 202 -2.88 -13.10 -15.46
N VAL A 203 -2.36 -11.88 -15.24
CA VAL A 203 -3.15 -10.65 -15.28
C VAL A 203 -2.77 -9.82 -16.49
N PRO A 204 -3.52 -9.90 -17.60
CA PRO A 204 -3.28 -9.07 -18.78
C PRO A 204 -3.58 -7.60 -18.50
N GLU A 205 -3.13 -6.73 -19.41
CA GLU A 205 -3.49 -5.32 -19.36
C GLU A 205 -4.98 -5.11 -19.62
N THR A 206 -5.52 -3.97 -19.16
CA THR A 206 -6.93 -3.65 -19.34
C THR A 206 -7.25 -3.32 -20.79
N ASP A 207 -8.46 -3.68 -21.23
CA ASP A 207 -8.93 -3.38 -22.59
C ASP A 207 -9.04 -1.85 -22.79
N GLU A 208 -9.47 -1.11 -21.74
CA GLU A 208 -9.56 0.36 -21.77
C GLU A 208 -8.19 0.98 -22.02
N TRP A 209 -7.17 0.58 -21.26
CA TRP A 209 -5.81 1.08 -21.48
C TRP A 209 -5.27 0.71 -22.87
N SER A 210 -5.51 -0.53 -23.32
CA SER A 210 -5.06 -1.00 -24.64
C SER A 210 -5.72 -0.23 -25.79
N ALA A 211 -6.98 0.16 -25.64
CA ALA A 211 -7.73 0.93 -26.62
C ALA A 211 -7.28 2.39 -26.70
N GLU A 212 -6.78 2.98 -25.61
CA GLU A 212 -6.31 4.36 -25.54
C GLU A 212 -4.83 4.51 -25.86
N LYS A 213 -4.09 3.41 -25.81
CA LYS A 213 -2.65 3.39 -26.08
C LYS A 213 -2.33 3.99 -27.45
N GLY A 214 -1.56 5.06 -27.44
CA GLY A 214 -1.13 5.77 -28.66
C GLY A 214 -2.13 6.78 -29.23
N LYS A 215 -3.32 6.96 -28.63
CA LYS A 215 -4.31 7.94 -29.12
C LYS A 215 -4.19 9.31 -28.47
N GLN A 216 -3.67 9.39 -27.25
CA GLN A 216 -3.48 10.64 -26.53
C GLN A 216 -2.09 10.72 -25.92
N ALA A 217 -1.56 11.95 -25.79
CA ALA A 217 -0.40 12.19 -24.95
C ALA A 217 -0.74 11.79 -23.51
N ALA A 218 0.20 11.12 -22.83
CA ALA A 218 -0.02 10.72 -21.43
C ALA A 218 -0.51 11.90 -20.59
N PRO A 219 -1.57 11.72 -19.78
CA PRO A 219 -2.12 12.80 -18.99
C PRO A 219 -1.03 13.43 -18.12
N SER A 220 -1.00 14.75 -18.09
CA SER A 220 -0.09 15.51 -17.23
C SER A 220 -0.74 15.72 -15.88
N MET A 221 0.04 15.60 -14.79
CA MET A 221 -0.43 15.99 -13.43
C MET A 221 -1.00 17.44 -13.43
N MET A 222 -0.41 18.33 -14.21
CA MET A 222 -0.92 19.69 -14.34
C MET A 222 -2.32 19.73 -14.97
N GLY A 223 -2.71 18.72 -15.72
CA GLY A 223 -4.07 18.59 -16.27
C GLY A 223 -5.14 18.50 -15.18
N LEU A 224 -4.84 17.93 -14.02
CA LEU A 224 -5.75 17.86 -12.87
C LEU A 224 -6.14 19.24 -12.31
N PHE A 225 -5.31 20.25 -12.57
CA PHE A 225 -5.54 21.64 -12.17
C PHE A 225 -6.06 22.50 -13.34
N GLY A 226 -6.39 21.86 -14.48
CA GLY A 226 -7.05 22.51 -15.61
C GLY A 226 -8.40 23.11 -15.24
N ARG A 227 -8.83 24.14 -15.98
CA ARG A 227 -10.06 24.92 -15.66
C ARG A 227 -11.31 24.04 -15.51
N ASP A 228 -11.40 22.96 -16.26
CA ASP A 228 -12.62 22.13 -16.35
C ASP A 228 -12.76 21.18 -15.14
N ILE A 229 -11.66 20.68 -14.58
CA ILE A 229 -11.68 19.67 -13.52
C ILE A 229 -11.08 20.13 -12.17
N ARG A 230 -10.40 21.29 -12.13
CA ARG A 230 -9.73 21.79 -10.92
C ARG A 230 -10.64 21.81 -9.68
N ARG A 231 -11.92 22.23 -9.87
CA ARG A 231 -12.89 22.28 -8.76
C ARG A 231 -13.15 20.89 -8.19
N THR A 232 -13.38 19.92 -9.05
CA THR A 232 -13.57 18.52 -8.65
C THR A 232 -12.32 17.97 -7.98
N THR A 233 -11.13 18.26 -8.53
CA THR A 233 -9.85 17.85 -7.94
C THR A 233 -9.68 18.41 -6.52
N PHE A 234 -9.90 19.73 -6.32
CA PHE A 234 -9.79 20.34 -5.00
C PHE A 234 -10.81 19.80 -4.01
N ILE A 235 -12.08 19.66 -4.41
CA ILE A 235 -13.13 19.12 -3.53
C ILE A 235 -12.80 17.68 -3.15
N ALA A 236 -12.48 16.82 -4.10
CA ALA A 236 -12.14 15.42 -3.83
C ALA A 236 -10.91 15.31 -2.92
N SER A 237 -9.83 16.04 -3.22
CA SER A 237 -8.62 16.06 -2.39
C SER A 237 -8.90 16.56 -0.98
N THR A 238 -9.72 17.59 -0.82
CA THR A 238 -10.09 18.13 0.50
C THR A 238 -10.90 17.12 1.32
N ILE A 239 -11.89 16.47 0.70
CA ILE A 239 -12.71 15.44 1.36
C ILE A 239 -11.81 14.28 1.79
N CYS A 240 -10.92 13.79 0.92
CA CYS A 240 -9.97 12.73 1.25
C CYS A 240 -9.03 13.15 2.38
N ALA A 241 -8.47 14.37 2.33
CA ALA A 241 -7.57 14.88 3.36
C ALA A 241 -8.26 14.96 4.72
N ILE A 242 -9.47 15.53 4.80
CA ILE A 242 -10.25 15.60 6.05
C ILE A 242 -10.58 14.20 6.58
N SER A 243 -11.08 13.32 5.71
CA SER A 243 -11.47 11.96 6.09
C SER A 243 -10.28 11.14 6.61
N LEU A 244 -9.14 11.16 5.89
CA LEU A 244 -7.94 10.45 6.30
C LEU A 244 -7.33 11.05 7.57
N THR A 245 -7.26 12.38 7.68
CA THR A 245 -6.76 13.03 8.89
C THR A 245 -7.63 12.68 10.09
N GLY A 246 -8.95 12.74 9.96
CA GLY A 246 -9.88 12.36 11.04
C GLY A 246 -9.72 10.90 11.44
N HIS A 247 -9.64 9.99 10.47
CA HIS A 247 -9.41 8.56 10.73
C HIS A 247 -8.11 8.30 11.49
N TRP A 248 -6.99 8.82 11.00
CA TRP A 248 -5.69 8.59 11.62
C TRP A 248 -5.54 9.28 12.98
N CYS A 249 -6.04 10.51 13.13
CA CYS A 249 -6.08 11.18 14.43
C CYS A 249 -6.86 10.35 15.44
N PHE A 250 -8.04 9.85 15.06
CA PHE A 250 -8.84 8.99 15.94
C PHE A 250 -8.08 7.74 16.35
N MET A 251 -7.49 7.02 15.38
CA MET A 251 -6.76 5.77 15.63
C MET A 251 -5.56 5.96 16.56
N PHE A 252 -4.77 7.03 16.38
CA PHE A 252 -3.64 7.33 17.25
C PHE A 252 -4.09 7.80 18.64
N TRP A 253 -5.06 8.72 18.69
CA TRP A 253 -5.56 9.29 19.95
C TRP A 253 -6.26 8.26 20.81
N GLN A 254 -7.04 7.38 20.22
CA GLN A 254 -7.71 6.30 20.94
C GLN A 254 -6.71 5.40 21.68
N GLN A 255 -5.62 5.02 21.06
CA GLN A 255 -4.59 4.17 21.70
C GLN A 255 -3.91 4.92 22.86
N ALA A 256 -3.56 6.19 22.66
CA ALA A 256 -2.98 7.00 23.71
C ALA A 256 -3.95 7.20 24.89
N PHE A 257 -5.22 7.45 24.60
CA PHE A 257 -6.28 7.57 25.58
C PHE A 257 -6.47 6.30 26.42
N ILE A 258 -6.57 5.15 25.75
CA ILE A 258 -6.72 3.85 26.43
C ILE A 258 -5.53 3.56 27.35
N ARG A 259 -4.30 3.86 26.90
CA ARG A 259 -3.09 3.66 27.74
C ARG A 259 -3.04 4.58 28.95
N SER A 260 -3.57 5.79 28.85
CA SER A 260 -3.61 6.76 29.95
C SER A 260 -4.76 6.53 30.93
N HIS A 261 -5.75 5.68 30.57
CA HIS A 261 -6.94 5.39 31.36
C HIS A 261 -7.16 3.86 31.46
N PRO A 262 -6.30 3.15 32.19
CA PRO A 262 -6.39 1.69 32.28
C PRO A 262 -7.72 1.21 32.88
N GLU A 263 -8.41 2.04 33.64
CA GLU A 263 -9.76 1.78 34.18
C GLU A 263 -10.85 1.62 33.12
N VAL A 264 -10.61 2.07 31.88
CA VAL A 264 -11.56 1.91 30.76
C VAL A 264 -11.50 0.49 30.17
N ILE A 265 -10.44 -0.27 30.48
CA ILE A 265 -10.24 -1.63 29.96
C ILE A 265 -10.65 -2.70 31.03
N ALA A 266 -10.69 -2.31 32.28
CA ALA A 266 -11.12 -3.16 33.40
C ALA A 266 -12.65 -3.26 33.46
#